data_ba1e31f1cfe8f0ac5611415ab126400c
#
_entry.id   ba1e31f1cfe8f0ac5611415ab126400c
#
_cell.length_a   1.000
_cell.length_b   1.000
_cell.length_c   1.000
_cell.angle_alpha   90.00
_cell.angle_beta   90.00
_cell.angle_gamma   90.00
#
_symmetry.space_group_name_H-M   'P 1'
#
loop_
_entity.id
_entity.type
_entity.pdbx_description
1 polymer ?
#
loop_
_entity_poly.entity_id
_entity_poly.type
_entity_poly.pdbx_seq_one_letter_code
_entity_poly.pdbx_strand_id
1 'polypeptide(L)'
;LAAEVPVSLVYNGIAHTVMMCSPQDLEDFALGFSLAEGIIEKKADIYGIDVVEVCNGIEVQIELSSRQFVALKDHRRTLTGRTGCGICGTEQISQVYKKLPKLDRTFQFNLNLLDDCLAQLQANQTLGKETGATHAAAFFDLSGNLLAIREDVGRHVALDKLIGWHAKQNQPQ
;
A
#
# COMPACT_ATOMS: atom_id res chain seq x y z
N LEU A 1 9.51 -20.50 -6.45
CA LEU A 1 8.22 -20.12 -5.89
C LEU A 1 8.36 -18.72 -5.29
N ALA A 2 7.36 -17.85 -5.49
CA ALA A 2 7.32 -16.57 -4.78
C ALA A 2 7.13 -16.85 -3.28
N ALA A 3 7.90 -16.14 -2.45
CA ALA A 3 7.71 -16.19 -1.01
C ALA A 3 6.44 -15.42 -0.66
N GLU A 4 5.54 -16.05 0.06
CA GLU A 4 4.29 -15.48 0.56
C GLU A 4 4.20 -15.77 2.06
N VAL A 5 4.14 -14.72 2.87
CA VAL A 5 4.14 -14.81 4.33
C VAL A 5 2.98 -14.00 4.91
N PRO A 6 2.42 -14.42 6.07
CA PRO A 6 1.45 -13.59 6.77
C PRO A 6 2.16 -12.36 7.37
N VAL A 7 1.66 -11.19 7.04
CA VAL A 7 2.14 -9.89 7.52
C VAL A 7 1.04 -9.22 8.33
N SER A 8 1.30 -8.97 9.60
CA SER A 8 0.39 -8.26 10.51
C SER A 8 0.76 -6.78 10.58
N LEU A 9 -0.20 -5.90 10.30
CA LEU A 9 -0.04 -4.46 10.56
C LEU A 9 -0.52 -4.16 11.98
N VAL A 10 0.39 -3.65 12.82
CA VAL A 10 0.17 -3.39 14.24
C VAL A 10 0.34 -1.90 14.52
N TYR A 11 -0.74 -1.20 14.87
CA TYR A 11 -0.73 0.23 15.14
C TYR A 11 -0.73 0.50 16.65
N ASN A 12 0.34 1.14 17.14
CA ASN A 12 0.54 1.45 18.57
C ASN A 12 0.26 0.23 19.48
N GLY A 13 0.79 -0.95 19.10
CA GLY A 13 0.63 -2.20 19.82
C GLY A 13 -0.71 -2.93 19.64
N ILE A 14 -1.59 -2.45 18.75
CA ILE A 14 -2.88 -3.11 18.45
C ILE A 14 -2.86 -3.66 17.03
N ALA A 15 -2.94 -4.99 16.89
CA ALA A 15 -3.06 -5.64 15.59
C ALA A 15 -4.32 -5.15 14.84
N HIS A 16 -4.17 -4.75 13.58
CA HIS A 16 -5.25 -4.21 12.76
C HIS A 16 -5.73 -5.20 11.72
N THR A 17 -4.82 -5.74 10.92
CA THR A 17 -5.11 -6.71 9.86
C THR A 17 -3.91 -7.62 9.63
N VAL A 18 -4.17 -8.79 9.06
CA VAL A 18 -3.14 -9.70 8.57
C VAL A 18 -3.39 -9.90 7.09
N MET A 19 -2.34 -9.76 6.28
CA MET A 19 -2.40 -9.97 4.84
C MET A 19 -1.27 -10.89 4.40
N MET A 20 -1.54 -11.69 3.37
CA MET A 20 -0.52 -12.51 2.73
C MET A 20 0.24 -11.63 1.74
N CYS A 21 1.54 -11.50 1.93
CA CYS A 21 2.40 -10.59 1.18
C CYS A 21 3.73 -11.24 0.82
N SER A 22 4.38 -10.73 -0.22
CA SER A 22 5.82 -10.94 -0.39
C SER A 22 6.60 -10.16 0.68
N PRO A 23 7.63 -10.77 1.33
CA PRO A 23 8.31 -10.20 2.51
C PRO A 23 9.28 -9.05 2.19
N GLN A 24 9.04 -8.29 1.13
CA GLN A 24 9.85 -7.17 0.67
C GLN A 24 9.06 -5.87 0.74
N ASP A 25 9.76 -4.74 0.90
CA ASP A 25 9.18 -3.39 0.89
C ASP A 25 8.02 -3.21 1.90
N LEU A 26 8.10 -3.85 3.07
CA LEU A 26 7.00 -3.88 4.05
C LEU A 26 6.78 -2.54 4.74
N GLU A 27 7.81 -1.70 4.86
CA GLU A 27 7.63 -0.32 5.33
C GLU A 27 6.85 0.53 4.31
N ASP A 28 7.11 0.32 3.01
CA ASP A 28 6.35 0.97 1.95
C ASP A 28 4.89 0.48 1.98
N PHE A 29 4.69 -0.83 2.15
CA PHE A 29 3.37 -1.41 2.32
C PHE A 29 2.60 -0.78 3.48
N ALA A 30 3.21 -0.71 4.66
CA ALA A 30 2.57 -0.15 5.85
C ALA A 30 2.16 1.32 5.66
N LEU A 31 3.04 2.13 5.07
CA LEU A 31 2.75 3.54 4.78
C LEU A 31 1.63 3.68 3.73
N GLY A 32 1.74 2.95 2.63
CA GLY A 32 0.77 3.02 1.53
C GLY A 32 -0.60 2.52 1.92
N PHE A 33 -0.69 1.38 2.60
CA PHE A 33 -1.93 0.86 3.18
C PHE A 33 -2.58 1.87 4.13
N SER A 34 -1.79 2.47 5.02
CA SER A 34 -2.30 3.46 5.99
C SER A 34 -2.91 4.68 5.30
N LEU A 35 -2.32 5.14 4.18
CA LEU A 35 -2.84 6.23 3.34
C LEU A 35 -4.10 5.81 2.56
N ALA A 36 -4.04 4.65 1.90
CA ALA A 36 -5.13 4.14 1.06
C ALA A 36 -6.41 3.87 1.86
N GLU A 37 -6.26 3.30 3.06
CA GLU A 37 -7.37 3.05 3.99
C GLU A 37 -7.85 4.32 4.73
N GLY A 38 -7.08 5.43 4.65
CA GLY A 38 -7.41 6.67 5.33
C GLY A 38 -7.17 6.60 6.86
N ILE A 39 -6.30 5.71 7.30
CA ILE A 39 -5.84 5.64 8.69
C ILE A 39 -5.00 6.87 9.02
N ILE A 40 -4.26 7.37 8.05
CA ILE A 40 -3.48 8.60 8.10
C ILE A 40 -3.82 9.50 6.91
N GLU A 41 -3.61 10.80 7.08
CA GLU A 41 -3.77 11.80 6.01
C GLU A 41 -2.44 12.08 5.29
N LYS A 42 -1.34 11.95 6.00
CA LYS A 42 0.02 12.24 5.51
C LYS A 42 1.06 11.39 6.24
N LYS A 43 2.23 11.22 5.62
CA LYS A 43 3.35 10.46 6.20
C LYS A 43 3.73 10.93 7.61
N ALA A 44 3.69 12.24 7.87
CA ALA A 44 4.04 12.81 9.19
C ALA A 44 3.14 12.36 10.35
N ASP A 45 2.01 11.70 10.05
CA ASP A 45 1.14 11.09 11.07
C ASP A 45 1.70 9.77 11.61
N ILE A 46 2.73 9.19 10.96
CA ILE A 46 3.51 8.03 11.41
C ILE A 46 4.85 8.52 11.95
N TYR A 47 5.18 8.14 13.17
CA TYR A 47 6.42 8.47 13.84
C TYR A 47 7.50 7.41 13.63
N GLY A 48 7.12 6.15 13.47
CA GLY A 48 8.03 5.05 13.23
C GLY A 48 7.34 3.86 12.59
N ILE A 49 8.11 3.07 11.82
CA ILE A 49 7.70 1.78 11.26
C ILE A 49 8.85 0.82 11.50
N ASP A 50 8.60 -0.26 12.24
CA ASP A 50 9.55 -1.33 12.52
C ASP A 50 9.02 -2.66 11.96
N VAL A 51 9.87 -3.38 11.24
CA VAL A 51 9.56 -4.71 10.68
C VAL A 51 10.19 -5.76 11.58
N VAL A 52 9.37 -6.61 12.19
CA VAL A 52 9.80 -7.61 13.17
C VAL A 52 9.40 -9.00 12.70
N GLU A 53 10.36 -9.90 12.55
CA GLU A 53 10.07 -11.30 12.30
C GLU A 53 9.52 -11.96 13.58
N VAL A 54 8.44 -12.72 13.42
CA VAL A 54 7.81 -13.50 14.50
C VAL A 54 7.68 -14.97 14.10
N CYS A 55 7.30 -15.83 15.04
CA CYS A 55 7.34 -17.29 14.87
C CYS A 55 6.62 -17.81 13.60
N ASN A 56 5.55 -17.14 13.14
CA ASN A 56 4.74 -17.60 12.02
C ASN A 56 4.47 -16.51 10.96
N GLY A 57 5.34 -15.50 10.85
CA GLY A 57 5.17 -14.42 9.91
C GLY A 57 5.97 -13.17 10.28
N ILE A 58 5.45 -12.02 9.87
CA ILE A 58 6.10 -10.73 10.12
C ILE A 58 5.07 -9.78 10.74
N GLU A 59 5.50 -9.04 11.76
CA GLU A 59 4.76 -7.91 12.29
C GLU A 59 5.38 -6.60 11.78
N VAL A 60 4.59 -5.74 11.20
CA VAL A 60 4.98 -4.36 10.91
C VAL A 60 4.36 -3.48 11.98
N GLN A 61 5.20 -3.02 12.89
CA GLN A 61 4.81 -2.18 14.01
C GLN A 61 4.85 -0.72 13.59
N ILE A 62 3.72 -0.03 13.68
CA ILE A 62 3.52 1.33 13.18
C ILE A 62 3.16 2.22 14.35
N GLU A 63 3.98 3.24 14.60
CA GLU A 63 3.72 4.22 15.63
C GLU A 63 2.97 5.43 15.03
N LEU A 64 1.68 5.54 15.34
CA LEU A 64 0.83 6.65 14.93
C LEU A 64 0.85 7.80 15.92
N SER A 65 0.61 9.00 15.41
CA SER A 65 0.23 10.13 16.26
C SER A 65 -1.00 9.81 17.11
N SER A 66 -1.08 10.35 18.32
CA SER A 66 -2.19 10.09 19.25
C SER A 66 -3.55 10.40 18.63
N ARG A 67 -3.65 11.46 17.82
CA ARG A 67 -4.87 11.85 17.11
C ARG A 67 -5.35 10.75 16.17
N GLN A 68 -4.46 10.24 15.32
CA GLN A 68 -4.81 9.21 14.34
C GLN A 68 -5.11 7.87 15.01
N PHE A 69 -4.42 7.56 16.09
CA PHE A 69 -4.69 6.34 16.85
C PHE A 69 -6.06 6.33 17.52
N VAL A 70 -6.51 7.47 18.06
CA VAL A 70 -7.88 7.59 18.60
C VAL A 70 -8.92 7.42 17.49
N ALA A 71 -8.73 8.09 16.34
CA ALA A 71 -9.60 7.96 15.18
C ALA A 71 -9.68 6.50 14.67
N LEU A 72 -8.55 5.79 14.63
CA LEU A 72 -8.49 4.38 14.23
C LEU A 72 -9.29 3.49 15.21
N LYS A 73 -9.19 3.72 16.53
CA LYS A 73 -9.97 2.96 17.52
C LYS A 73 -11.46 3.14 17.34
N ASP A 74 -11.91 4.35 17.09
CA ASP A 74 -13.33 4.66 16.87
C ASP A 74 -13.82 4.02 15.56
N HIS A 75 -13.00 4.05 14.51
CA HIS A 75 -13.32 3.39 13.24
C HIS A 75 -13.39 1.86 13.38
N ARG A 76 -12.49 1.24 14.14
CA ARG A 76 -12.49 -0.22 14.41
C ARG A 76 -13.75 -0.71 15.12
N ARG A 77 -14.35 0.07 16.02
CA ARG A 77 -15.60 -0.29 16.69
C ARG A 77 -16.76 -0.48 15.70
N THR A 78 -16.68 0.20 14.55
CA THR A 78 -17.67 0.09 13.46
C THR A 78 -17.35 -1.03 12.46
N LEU A 79 -16.16 -1.68 12.57
CA LEU A 79 -15.62 -2.62 11.58
C LEU A 79 -15.49 -4.07 12.04
N THR A 80 -16.05 -4.43 13.19
CA THR A 80 -16.00 -5.80 13.73
C THR A 80 -16.61 -6.79 12.72
N GLY A 81 -15.77 -7.53 11.98
CA GLY A 81 -16.22 -8.60 11.07
C GLY A 81 -15.70 -8.57 9.62
N ARG A 82 -14.71 -7.74 9.28
CA ARG A 82 -14.23 -7.61 7.89
C ARG A 82 -13.23 -8.67 7.49
N THR A 83 -13.38 -9.19 6.27
CA THR A 83 -12.46 -10.12 5.62
C THR A 83 -11.85 -9.51 4.35
N GLY A 84 -10.55 -9.62 4.21
CA GLY A 84 -9.73 -9.64 2.98
C GLY A 84 -9.65 -8.38 2.11
N CYS A 85 -10.67 -7.99 1.37
CA CYS A 85 -10.58 -6.90 0.38
C CYS A 85 -11.08 -5.53 0.87
N GLY A 86 -11.39 -5.39 2.18
CA GLY A 86 -11.90 -4.14 2.76
C GLY A 86 -13.35 -3.77 2.38
N ILE A 87 -13.95 -4.49 1.43
CA ILE A 87 -15.34 -4.27 0.99
C ILE A 87 -16.29 -5.28 1.65
N CYS A 88 -15.82 -6.50 1.91
CA CYS A 88 -16.62 -7.50 2.60
C CYS A 88 -16.83 -7.11 4.07
N GLY A 89 -18.08 -6.89 4.47
CA GLY A 89 -18.46 -6.48 5.83
C GLY A 89 -18.68 -4.98 6.02
N THR A 90 -18.69 -4.18 4.95
CA THR A 90 -19.26 -2.82 4.99
C THR A 90 -20.79 -2.91 5.15
N GLU A 91 -21.30 -2.39 6.26
CA GLU A 91 -22.75 -2.43 6.54
C GLU A 91 -23.54 -1.51 5.61
N GLN A 92 -22.90 -0.54 4.97
CA GLN A 92 -23.56 0.42 4.08
C GLN A 92 -22.75 0.63 2.78
N ILE A 93 -23.46 0.59 1.66
CA ILE A 93 -22.89 0.90 0.32
C ILE A 93 -22.26 2.29 0.31
N SER A 94 -22.78 3.25 1.07
CA SER A 94 -22.24 4.61 1.21
C SER A 94 -20.81 4.66 1.76
N GLN A 95 -20.36 3.65 2.48
CA GLN A 95 -18.99 3.56 3.00
C GLN A 95 -17.99 3.13 1.92
N VAL A 96 -18.46 2.52 0.83
CA VAL A 96 -17.64 2.14 -0.33
C VAL A 96 -17.33 3.37 -1.19
N TYR A 97 -18.24 4.34 -1.23
CA TYR A 97 -18.09 5.55 -2.03
C TYR A 97 -17.39 6.65 -1.23
N LYS A 98 -16.07 6.73 -1.33
CA LYS A 98 -15.32 7.88 -0.80
C LYS A 98 -15.54 9.09 -1.72
N LYS A 99 -15.96 10.24 -1.14
CA LYS A 99 -15.95 11.51 -1.88
C LYS A 99 -14.49 11.92 -2.08
N LEU A 100 -14.00 11.78 -3.29
CA LEU A 100 -12.66 12.22 -3.64
C LEU A 100 -12.69 13.70 -4.05
N PRO A 101 -11.65 14.48 -3.73
CA PRO A 101 -11.51 15.83 -4.23
C PRO A 101 -11.38 15.78 -5.76
N LYS A 102 -11.96 16.79 -6.44
CA LYS A 102 -11.79 16.93 -7.88
C LYS A 102 -10.36 17.35 -8.14
N LEU A 103 -9.66 16.58 -8.97
CA LEU A 103 -8.32 16.93 -9.42
C LEU A 103 -8.39 17.84 -10.63
N ASP A 104 -7.59 18.92 -10.62
CA ASP A 104 -7.39 19.74 -11.80
C ASP A 104 -6.52 18.99 -12.81
N ARG A 105 -6.89 19.10 -14.09
CA ARG A 105 -6.11 18.50 -15.18
C ARG A 105 -4.88 19.35 -15.45
N THR A 106 -3.77 19.04 -14.77
CA THR A 106 -2.53 19.82 -14.82
C THR A 106 -1.48 19.27 -15.78
N PHE A 107 -1.71 18.10 -16.37
CA PHE A 107 -0.73 17.44 -17.26
C PHE A 107 -1.41 16.72 -18.43
N GLN A 108 -0.60 16.44 -19.45
CA GLN A 108 -0.96 15.58 -20.57
C GLN A 108 0.09 14.47 -20.67
N PHE A 109 -0.37 13.23 -20.82
CA PHE A 109 0.49 12.08 -21.08
C PHE A 109 0.33 11.64 -22.53
N ASN A 110 1.47 11.38 -23.20
CA ASN A 110 1.47 10.86 -24.55
C ASN A 110 1.19 9.35 -24.55
N LEU A 111 0.01 8.94 -24.99
CA LEU A 111 -0.40 7.53 -25.00
C LEU A 111 0.50 6.64 -25.88
N ASN A 112 1.25 7.19 -26.84
CA ASN A 112 2.19 6.41 -27.65
C ASN A 112 3.35 5.83 -26.82
N LEU A 113 3.59 6.35 -25.61
CA LEU A 113 4.59 5.84 -24.67
C LEU A 113 4.11 4.63 -23.86
N LEU A 114 2.83 4.28 -23.95
CA LEU A 114 2.24 3.25 -23.08
C LEU A 114 2.88 1.86 -23.30
N ASP A 115 3.12 1.48 -24.55
CA ASP A 115 3.75 0.19 -24.88
C ASP A 115 5.17 0.11 -24.33
N ASP A 116 5.94 1.20 -24.41
CA ASP A 116 7.29 1.29 -23.85
C ASP A 116 7.24 1.23 -22.30
N CYS A 117 6.27 1.89 -21.67
CA CYS A 117 6.06 1.79 -20.22
C CYS A 117 5.76 0.35 -19.80
N LEU A 118 4.88 -0.36 -20.53
CA LEU A 118 4.55 -1.76 -20.24
C LEU A 118 5.77 -2.68 -20.45
N ALA A 119 6.55 -2.45 -21.51
CA ALA A 119 7.78 -3.19 -21.73
C ALA A 119 8.81 -2.97 -20.60
N GLN A 120 8.98 -1.74 -20.13
CA GLN A 120 9.84 -1.42 -18.99
C GLN A 120 9.34 -2.09 -17.70
N LEU A 121 8.01 -2.06 -17.43
CA LEU A 121 7.42 -2.75 -16.30
C LEU A 121 7.74 -4.23 -16.34
N GLN A 122 7.46 -4.92 -17.45
CA GLN A 122 7.75 -6.35 -17.61
C GLN A 122 9.26 -6.65 -17.50
N ALA A 123 10.10 -5.78 -18.05
CA ALA A 123 11.56 -5.94 -17.99
C ALA A 123 12.11 -5.79 -16.56
N ASN A 124 11.41 -5.11 -15.66
CA ASN A 124 11.88 -4.83 -14.30
C ASN A 124 11.14 -5.66 -13.21
N GLN A 125 10.19 -6.52 -13.59
CA GLN A 125 9.57 -7.48 -12.67
C GLN A 125 10.53 -8.65 -12.37
N THR A 126 11.39 -8.47 -11.38
CA THR A 126 12.38 -9.50 -10.99
C THR A 126 11.72 -10.74 -10.42
N LEU A 127 10.83 -10.59 -9.45
CA LEU A 127 10.09 -11.72 -8.85
C LEU A 127 9.15 -12.36 -9.86
N GLY A 128 8.45 -11.56 -10.67
CA GLY A 128 7.55 -12.04 -11.70
C GLY A 128 8.27 -12.88 -12.74
N LYS A 129 9.46 -12.48 -13.19
CA LYS A 129 10.29 -13.25 -14.13
C LYS A 129 10.75 -14.59 -13.56
N GLU A 130 11.12 -14.61 -12.29
CA GLU A 130 11.63 -15.84 -11.65
C GLU A 130 10.52 -16.82 -11.26
N THR A 131 9.35 -16.31 -10.94
CA THR A 131 8.30 -17.12 -10.30
C THR A 131 7.01 -17.24 -11.13
N GLY A 132 6.73 -16.26 -11.98
CA GLY A 132 5.46 -16.17 -12.72
C GLY A 132 4.23 -15.95 -11.81
N ALA A 133 4.45 -15.57 -10.52
CA ALA A 133 3.42 -15.63 -9.49
C ALA A 133 3.23 -14.29 -8.75
N THR A 134 3.74 -13.18 -9.29
CA THR A 134 3.58 -11.86 -8.69
C THR A 134 2.90 -10.87 -9.63
N HIS A 135 2.24 -9.91 -9.01
CA HIS A 135 1.75 -8.68 -9.65
C HIS A 135 2.76 -7.56 -9.45
N ALA A 136 2.70 -6.53 -10.29
CA ALA A 136 3.53 -5.35 -10.14
C ALA A 136 2.71 -4.07 -10.29
N ALA A 137 3.13 -3.04 -9.58
CA ALA A 137 2.72 -1.66 -9.79
C ALA A 137 3.96 -0.81 -10.09
N ALA A 138 3.88 0.07 -11.09
CA ALA A 138 5.01 0.90 -11.51
C ALA A 138 4.60 2.38 -11.61
N PHE A 139 5.56 3.25 -11.32
CA PHE A 139 5.42 4.70 -11.41
C PHE A 139 6.35 5.24 -12.49
N PHE A 140 5.78 6.00 -13.41
CA PHE A 140 6.50 6.58 -14.53
C PHE A 140 6.41 8.11 -14.50
N ASP A 141 7.42 8.78 -15.03
CA ASP A 141 7.31 10.21 -15.33
C ASP A 141 6.48 10.46 -16.61
N LEU A 142 6.23 11.73 -16.92
CA LEU A 142 5.45 12.10 -18.12
C LEU A 142 6.18 11.82 -19.45
N SER A 143 7.48 11.53 -19.39
CA SER A 143 8.30 11.13 -20.54
C SER A 143 8.32 9.61 -20.74
N GLY A 144 7.66 8.84 -19.86
CA GLY A 144 7.59 7.38 -19.91
C GLY A 144 8.79 6.68 -19.29
N ASN A 145 9.63 7.38 -18.50
CA ASN A 145 10.73 6.75 -17.78
C ASN A 145 10.22 6.09 -16.50
N LEU A 146 10.63 4.85 -16.24
CA LEU A 146 10.31 4.13 -15.02
C LEU A 146 11.03 4.76 -13.82
N LEU A 147 10.28 5.22 -12.83
CA LEU A 147 10.81 5.81 -11.60
C LEU A 147 10.83 4.82 -10.45
N ALA A 148 9.84 3.95 -10.36
CA ALA A 148 9.78 2.91 -9.34
C ALA A 148 8.90 1.75 -9.78
N ILE A 149 9.17 0.57 -9.21
CA ILE A 149 8.36 -0.63 -9.33
C ILE A 149 8.25 -1.30 -7.96
N ARG A 150 7.08 -1.86 -7.68
CA ARG A 150 6.84 -2.72 -6.51
C ARG A 150 6.12 -3.98 -6.94
N GLU A 151 6.60 -5.11 -6.43
CA GLU A 151 6.01 -6.42 -6.71
C GLU A 151 5.44 -7.04 -5.45
N ASP A 152 4.36 -7.79 -5.61
CA ASP A 152 3.77 -8.61 -4.56
C ASP A 152 2.93 -9.74 -5.16
N VAL A 153 2.68 -10.79 -4.37
CA VAL A 153 1.72 -11.85 -4.72
C VAL A 153 0.28 -11.31 -4.80
N GLY A 154 -0.01 -10.22 -4.07
CA GLY A 154 -1.29 -9.50 -4.08
C GLY A 154 -1.23 -8.20 -4.89
N ARG A 155 -2.09 -8.03 -5.91
CA ARG A 155 -2.12 -6.80 -6.73
C ARG A 155 -2.38 -5.52 -5.92
N HIS A 156 -3.22 -5.59 -4.88
CA HIS A 156 -3.51 -4.46 -4.00
C HIS A 156 -2.29 -4.10 -3.15
N VAL A 157 -1.60 -5.10 -2.62
CA VAL A 157 -0.38 -4.91 -1.84
C VAL A 157 0.75 -4.30 -2.69
N ALA A 158 0.93 -4.75 -3.94
CA ALA A 158 1.88 -4.15 -4.86
C ALA A 158 1.61 -2.65 -5.09
N LEU A 159 0.33 -2.27 -5.23
CA LEU A 159 -0.07 -0.87 -5.36
C LEU A 159 0.15 -0.09 -4.06
N ASP A 160 -0.20 -0.66 -2.91
CA ASP A 160 0.02 -0.02 -1.61
C ASP A 160 1.52 0.22 -1.36
N LYS A 161 2.38 -0.75 -1.68
CA LYS A 161 3.84 -0.58 -1.63
C LYS A 161 4.30 0.60 -2.49
N LEU A 162 3.75 0.74 -3.69
CA LEU A 162 4.10 1.84 -4.59
C LEU A 162 3.62 3.20 -4.06
N ILE A 163 2.41 3.26 -3.50
CA ILE A 163 1.87 4.47 -2.85
C ILE A 163 2.77 4.89 -1.69
N GLY A 164 3.19 3.95 -0.86
CA GLY A 164 4.09 4.22 0.26
C GLY A 164 5.46 4.73 -0.19
N TRP A 165 6.05 4.11 -1.22
CA TRP A 165 7.27 4.62 -1.82
C TRP A 165 7.11 6.07 -2.30
N HIS A 166 6.05 6.36 -3.05
CA HIS A 166 5.76 7.70 -3.56
C HIS A 166 5.60 8.73 -2.43
N ALA A 167 4.91 8.36 -1.35
CA ALA A 167 4.72 9.22 -0.20
C ALA A 167 6.01 9.54 0.55
N LYS A 168 7.02 8.66 0.48
CA LYS A 168 8.36 8.91 1.03
C LYS A 168 9.13 9.95 0.21
N GLN A 169 8.91 10.03 -1.11
CA GLN A 169 9.60 10.97 -2.00
C GLN A 169 9.09 12.41 -1.86
N ASN A 170 7.81 12.58 -1.59
CA ASN A 170 7.13 13.89 -1.58
C ASN A 170 7.20 14.59 -0.21
N GLN A 171 8.29 14.46 0.54
CA GLN A 171 8.47 15.25 1.76
C GLN A 171 8.98 16.65 1.41
N PRO A 172 8.30 17.72 1.83
CA PRO A 172 8.98 19.01 1.95
C PRO A 172 10.09 18.87 3.00
N GLN A 173 11.30 19.21 2.61
CA GLN A 173 12.45 19.33 3.52
C GLN A 173 12.17 20.41 4.56
#